data_5288075209c29b8b8608d19ae6183157
#
_entry.id   5288075209c29b8b8608d19ae6183157
#
_cell.length_a   1.000
_cell.length_b   1.000
_cell.length_c   1.000
_cell.angle_alpha   90.00
_cell.angle_beta   90.00
_cell.angle_gamma   90.00
#
_symmetry.space_group_name_H-M   'P 1'
#
loop_
_entity.id
_entity.type
_entity.pdbx_description
1 polymer ?
#
loop_
_entity_poly.entity_id
_entity_poly.type
_entity_poly.pdbx_seq_one_letter_code
_entity_poly.pdbx_strand_id
1 'polypeptide(L)'
;VGAAAFSHKGGLHVSAVQKDPKTYEHINPEDVGNNRNIVVSDQSGKSNILSRLKTIGIEIEENDPKVKKLLEEVKDREFIGYSYDGADASFELLARRVMGEIPRYISIKEYDVSVSKNDQDKIVSRAKAKLEVDGEQIVCEGEGNGPVHALDNAIRKNVTKLEKYSEY
;
A
#
# COMPACT_ATOMS: atom_id res chain seq x y z
N VAL A 1 -23.57 7.79 10.01
CA VAL A 1 -23.40 9.03 9.27
C VAL A 1 -22.03 8.99 8.61
N GLY A 2 -21.96 9.32 7.33
CA GLY A 2 -20.73 9.31 6.52
C GLY A 2 -20.40 7.97 5.86
N ALA A 3 -19.38 7.95 5.01
CA ALA A 3 -19.03 6.80 4.18
C ALA A 3 -18.62 5.54 4.98
N ALA A 4 -18.15 5.71 6.21
CA ALA A 4 -17.72 4.61 7.07
C ALA A 4 -18.84 3.99 7.92
N ALA A 5 -20.11 4.45 7.79
CA ALA A 5 -21.20 3.98 8.64
C ALA A 5 -21.50 2.47 8.49
N PHE A 6 -21.20 1.91 7.32
CA PHE A 6 -21.38 0.47 7.02
C PHE A 6 -20.02 -0.20 6.73
N SER A 7 -18.99 0.20 7.46
CA SER A 7 -17.65 -0.39 7.34
C SER A 7 -17.45 -1.48 8.38
N HIS A 8 -17.07 -2.68 7.93
CA HIS A 8 -16.82 -3.85 8.76
C HIS A 8 -15.33 -4.20 8.76
N LYS A 9 -14.72 -4.31 9.94
CA LYS A 9 -13.28 -4.53 10.12
C LYS A 9 -12.95 -5.92 10.68
N GLY A 10 -13.71 -6.40 11.64
CA GLY A 10 -13.44 -7.67 12.32
C GLY A 10 -13.77 -8.89 11.46
N GLY A 11 -12.90 -9.89 11.40
CA GLY A 11 -13.05 -11.07 10.55
C GLY A 11 -14.34 -11.86 10.77
N LEU A 12 -14.78 -12.01 12.02
CA LEU A 12 -16.06 -12.69 12.35
C LEU A 12 -17.26 -11.87 11.87
N HIS A 13 -17.24 -10.55 12.04
CA HIS A 13 -18.30 -9.65 11.57
C HIS A 13 -18.39 -9.68 10.04
N VAL A 14 -17.27 -9.60 9.35
CA VAL A 14 -17.22 -9.68 7.87
C VAL A 14 -17.79 -11.02 7.39
N SER A 15 -17.38 -12.13 7.99
CA SER A 15 -17.89 -13.44 7.63
C SER A 15 -19.41 -13.57 7.86
N ALA A 16 -19.94 -12.99 8.93
CA ALA A 16 -21.37 -13.02 9.22
C ALA A 16 -22.16 -12.15 8.21
N VAL A 17 -21.70 -10.92 7.94
CA VAL A 17 -22.32 -10.01 6.97
C VAL A 17 -22.30 -10.58 5.56
N GLN A 18 -21.24 -11.31 5.18
CA GLN A 18 -21.17 -11.96 3.86
C GLN A 18 -22.19 -13.12 3.72
N LYS A 19 -22.50 -13.82 4.81
CA LYS A 19 -23.51 -14.89 4.81
C LYS A 19 -24.92 -14.33 4.86
N ASP A 20 -25.17 -13.39 5.75
CA ASP A 20 -26.44 -12.68 5.88
C ASP A 20 -26.16 -11.26 6.43
N PRO A 21 -26.31 -10.21 5.59
CA PRO A 21 -26.14 -8.84 6.00
C PRO A 21 -26.94 -8.43 7.23
N LYS A 22 -28.14 -8.99 7.40
CA LYS A 22 -29.05 -8.68 8.52
C LYS A 22 -28.50 -9.05 9.90
N THR A 23 -27.40 -9.82 9.96
CA THR A 23 -26.73 -10.15 11.24
C THR A 23 -26.13 -8.91 11.92
N TYR A 24 -25.75 -7.90 11.16
CA TYR A 24 -25.13 -6.65 11.66
C TYR A 24 -25.73 -5.38 11.06
N GLU A 25 -26.51 -5.50 9.99
CA GLU A 25 -27.13 -4.37 9.31
C GLU A 25 -28.66 -4.52 9.35
N HIS A 26 -29.34 -3.58 9.99
CA HIS A 26 -30.81 -3.55 10.03
C HIS A 26 -31.42 -2.69 8.93
N ILE A 27 -30.59 -2.02 8.13
CA ILE A 27 -30.96 -1.25 6.94
C ILE A 27 -29.92 -1.56 5.88
N ASN A 28 -30.34 -1.74 4.61
CA ASN A 28 -29.38 -1.85 3.53
C ASN A 28 -28.66 -0.51 3.33
N PRO A 29 -27.33 -0.50 3.15
CA PRO A 29 -26.57 0.72 2.90
C PRO A 29 -27.11 1.55 1.73
N GLU A 30 -27.53 0.87 0.66
CA GLU A 30 -28.04 1.46 -0.56
C GLU A 30 -29.34 2.24 -0.34
N ASP A 31 -30.20 1.81 0.59
CA ASP A 31 -31.47 2.47 0.92
C ASP A 31 -31.25 3.85 1.56
N VAL A 32 -30.06 4.11 2.08
CA VAL A 32 -29.67 5.39 2.70
C VAL A 32 -28.55 6.09 1.96
N GLY A 33 -28.31 5.72 0.70
CA GLY A 33 -27.29 6.33 -0.16
C GLY A 33 -25.86 6.06 0.27
N ASN A 34 -25.60 4.90 0.87
CA ASN A 34 -24.28 4.47 1.33
C ASN A 34 -23.88 3.13 0.68
N ASN A 35 -22.68 2.66 0.96
CA ASN A 35 -22.17 1.38 0.49
C ASN A 35 -21.57 0.58 1.63
N ARG A 36 -21.67 -0.75 1.54
CA ARG A 36 -20.95 -1.66 2.44
C ARG A 36 -19.48 -1.63 2.12
N ASN A 37 -18.65 -1.43 3.14
CA ASN A 37 -17.20 -1.42 3.00
C ASN A 37 -16.57 -2.45 3.95
N ILE A 38 -15.58 -3.19 3.42
CA ILE A 38 -14.81 -4.16 4.20
C ILE A 38 -13.40 -3.63 4.33
N VAL A 39 -13.03 -3.28 5.57
CA VAL A 39 -11.73 -2.72 5.90
C VAL A 39 -10.72 -3.83 6.12
N VAL A 40 -9.56 -3.71 5.49
CA VAL A 40 -8.41 -4.59 5.73
C VAL A 40 -7.51 -3.97 6.79
N SER A 41 -7.15 -4.75 7.81
CA SER A 41 -6.28 -4.31 8.91
C SER A 41 -5.57 -5.50 9.56
N ASP A 42 -4.74 -5.23 10.58
CA ASP A 42 -4.10 -6.21 11.44
C ASP A 42 -5.09 -7.20 12.08
N GLN A 43 -6.34 -6.74 12.33
CA GLN A 43 -7.44 -7.56 12.84
C GLN A 43 -8.19 -8.31 11.74
N SER A 44 -7.79 -8.12 10.47
CA SER A 44 -8.43 -8.78 9.34
C SER A 44 -8.19 -10.28 9.36
N GLY A 45 -9.24 -11.03 9.14
CA GLY A 45 -9.18 -12.46 8.87
C GLY A 45 -9.03 -12.75 7.38
N LYS A 46 -8.90 -14.02 7.05
CA LYS A 46 -8.83 -14.53 5.68
C LYS A 46 -10.02 -14.07 4.81
N SER A 47 -11.23 -14.06 5.39
CA SER A 47 -12.45 -13.62 4.71
C SER A 47 -12.42 -12.16 4.27
N ASN A 48 -11.78 -11.26 5.06
CA ASN A 48 -11.60 -9.87 4.68
C ASN A 48 -10.68 -9.76 3.46
N ILE A 49 -9.56 -10.47 3.47
CA ILE A 49 -8.60 -10.50 2.36
C ILE A 49 -9.30 -11.00 1.09
N LEU A 50 -10.02 -12.12 1.15
CA LEU A 50 -10.74 -12.68 0.00
C LEU A 50 -11.78 -11.72 -0.55
N SER A 51 -12.55 -11.08 0.33
CA SER A 51 -13.54 -10.09 -0.07
C SER A 51 -12.91 -8.90 -0.79
N ARG A 52 -11.79 -8.39 -0.27
CA ARG A 52 -11.05 -7.28 -0.89
C ARG A 52 -10.43 -7.67 -2.22
N LEU A 53 -9.86 -8.87 -2.32
CA LEU A 53 -9.32 -9.40 -3.59
C LEU A 53 -10.41 -9.44 -4.66
N LYS A 54 -11.61 -9.94 -4.31
CA LYS A 54 -12.76 -9.95 -5.22
C LYS A 54 -13.18 -8.55 -5.65
N THR A 55 -13.16 -7.56 -4.75
CA THR A 55 -13.50 -6.15 -5.06
C THR A 55 -12.55 -5.54 -6.08
N ILE A 56 -11.25 -5.89 -6.05
CA ILE A 56 -10.23 -5.41 -7.00
C ILE A 56 -10.06 -6.32 -8.22
N GLY A 57 -10.99 -7.28 -8.42
CA GLY A 57 -11.03 -8.16 -9.59
C GLY A 57 -10.00 -9.28 -9.58
N ILE A 58 -9.43 -9.63 -8.43
CA ILE A 58 -8.53 -10.79 -8.28
C ILE A 58 -9.35 -11.97 -7.78
N GLU A 59 -9.54 -12.97 -8.65
CA GLU A 59 -10.17 -14.23 -8.31
C GLU A 59 -9.10 -15.23 -7.86
N ILE A 60 -9.26 -15.79 -6.67
CA ILE A 60 -8.34 -16.75 -6.06
C ILE A 60 -9.10 -17.71 -5.17
N GLU A 61 -8.66 -18.96 -5.12
CA GLU A 61 -9.23 -19.96 -4.25
C GLU A 61 -8.92 -19.66 -2.78
N GLU A 62 -9.89 -19.92 -1.92
CA GLU A 62 -9.75 -19.65 -0.49
C GLU A 62 -8.53 -20.30 0.15
N ASN A 63 -8.14 -21.48 -0.31
CA ASN A 63 -7.02 -22.26 0.25
C ASN A 63 -5.68 -22.01 -0.46
N ASP A 64 -5.62 -21.08 -1.40
CA ASP A 64 -4.36 -20.71 -2.04
C ASP A 64 -3.38 -20.16 -0.99
N PRO A 65 -2.12 -20.65 -0.96
CA PRO A 65 -1.11 -20.20 0.00
C PRO A 65 -0.78 -18.71 -0.14
N LYS A 66 -1.02 -18.11 -1.29
CA LYS A 66 -0.83 -16.66 -1.51
C LYS A 66 -1.79 -15.81 -0.67
N VAL A 67 -3.01 -16.30 -0.38
CA VAL A 67 -3.95 -15.61 0.51
C VAL A 67 -3.39 -15.51 1.92
N LYS A 68 -2.80 -16.60 2.42
CA LYS A 68 -2.13 -16.60 3.74
C LYS A 68 -0.94 -15.65 3.75
N LYS A 69 -0.11 -15.71 2.72
CA LYS A 69 1.07 -14.83 2.57
C LYS A 69 0.65 -13.35 2.54
N LEU A 70 -0.40 -13.01 1.80
CA LEU A 70 -0.92 -11.64 1.74
C LEU A 70 -1.42 -11.18 3.12
N LEU A 71 -2.13 -12.04 3.86
CA LEU A 71 -2.59 -11.73 5.21
C LEU A 71 -1.41 -11.46 6.17
N GLU A 72 -0.37 -12.26 6.11
CA GLU A 72 0.86 -12.08 6.90
C GLU A 72 1.55 -10.75 6.54
N GLU A 73 1.74 -10.47 5.25
CA GLU A 73 2.32 -9.20 4.77
C GLU A 73 1.52 -7.96 5.20
N VAL A 74 0.19 -8.03 5.18
CA VAL A 74 -0.67 -6.93 5.67
C VAL A 74 -0.42 -6.70 7.15
N LYS A 75 -0.42 -7.75 7.97
CA LYS A 75 -0.22 -7.66 9.42
C LYS A 75 1.17 -7.11 9.76
N ASP A 76 2.20 -7.61 9.11
CA ASP A 76 3.58 -7.17 9.34
C ASP A 76 3.75 -5.68 9.01
N ARG A 77 3.15 -5.23 7.90
CA ARG A 77 3.21 -3.83 7.51
C ARG A 77 2.42 -2.92 8.45
N GLU A 78 1.23 -3.32 8.86
CA GLU A 78 0.45 -2.55 9.82
C GLU A 78 1.13 -2.49 11.18
N PHE A 79 1.81 -3.55 11.59
CA PHE A 79 2.61 -3.56 12.82
C PHE A 79 3.72 -2.49 12.80
N ILE A 80 4.34 -2.23 11.65
CA ILE A 80 5.36 -1.18 11.49
C ILE A 80 4.78 0.18 11.08
N GLY A 81 3.45 0.37 11.14
CA GLY A 81 2.79 1.66 11.03
C GLY A 81 2.14 1.97 9.69
N TYR A 82 2.09 1.03 8.73
CA TYR A 82 1.24 1.19 7.55
C TYR A 82 -0.23 1.07 7.91
N SER A 83 -1.11 1.66 7.09
CA SER A 83 -2.55 1.45 7.18
C SER A 83 -3.12 1.22 5.79
N TYR A 84 -3.96 0.20 5.68
CA TYR A 84 -4.72 -0.11 4.47
C TYR A 84 -6.17 0.33 4.57
N ASP A 85 -6.56 0.99 5.68
CA ASP A 85 -7.88 1.57 5.85
C ASP A 85 -7.99 2.81 4.96
N GLY A 86 -8.89 2.76 3.98
CA GLY A 86 -9.04 3.82 2.97
C GLY A 86 -7.89 3.92 1.94
N ALA A 87 -6.90 3.01 1.98
CA ALA A 87 -5.77 2.99 1.06
C ALA A 87 -5.88 1.85 0.04
N ASP A 88 -6.98 1.83 -0.73
CA ASP A 88 -7.33 0.75 -1.64
C ASP A 88 -6.27 0.47 -2.71
N ALA A 89 -5.72 1.51 -3.32
CA ALA A 89 -4.64 1.35 -4.31
C ALA A 89 -3.36 0.75 -3.70
N SER A 90 -3.03 1.10 -2.46
CA SER A 90 -1.87 0.51 -1.76
C SER A 90 -2.08 -0.96 -1.45
N PHE A 91 -3.30 -1.35 -1.06
CA PHE A 91 -3.67 -2.75 -0.87
C PHE A 91 -3.63 -3.51 -2.19
N GLU A 92 -4.18 -2.96 -3.27
CA GLU A 92 -4.16 -3.57 -4.59
C GLU A 92 -2.74 -3.82 -5.08
N LEU A 93 -1.85 -2.84 -4.97
CA LEU A 93 -0.44 -3.00 -5.33
C LEU A 93 0.26 -4.10 -4.52
N LEU A 94 -0.02 -4.19 -3.22
CA LEU A 94 0.50 -5.26 -2.38
C LEU A 94 -0.03 -6.61 -2.83
N ALA A 95 -1.34 -6.73 -3.06
CA ALA A 95 -1.98 -7.96 -3.50
C ALA A 95 -1.38 -8.45 -4.83
N ARG A 96 -1.30 -7.59 -5.85
CA ARG A 96 -0.74 -7.92 -7.16
C ARG A 96 0.73 -8.33 -7.10
N ARG A 97 1.52 -7.71 -6.20
CA ARG A 97 2.91 -8.13 -5.94
C ARG A 97 3.00 -9.53 -5.33
N VAL A 98 2.17 -9.83 -4.36
CA VAL A 98 2.12 -11.17 -3.72
C VAL A 98 1.65 -12.23 -4.71
N MET A 99 0.70 -11.87 -5.59
CA MET A 99 0.24 -12.75 -6.69
C MET A 99 1.30 -12.96 -7.78
N GLY A 100 2.33 -12.11 -7.84
CA GLY A 100 3.38 -12.17 -8.85
C GLY A 100 3.02 -11.48 -10.17
N GLU A 101 1.97 -10.67 -10.18
CA GLU A 101 1.51 -9.93 -11.36
C GLU A 101 2.34 -8.66 -11.63
N ILE A 102 2.92 -8.09 -10.59
CA ILE A 102 3.74 -6.87 -10.69
C ILE A 102 5.18 -7.18 -10.33
N PRO A 103 6.12 -7.03 -11.26
CA PRO A 103 7.53 -7.19 -10.98
C PRO A 103 8.05 -6.06 -10.09
N ARG A 104 9.09 -6.34 -9.31
CA ARG A 104 9.79 -5.31 -8.53
C ARG A 104 10.86 -4.69 -9.41
N TYR A 105 10.57 -3.54 -10.01
CA TYR A 105 11.50 -2.83 -10.88
C TYR A 105 12.68 -2.21 -10.12
N ILE A 106 12.43 -1.72 -8.90
CA ILE A 106 13.41 -1.03 -8.06
C ILE A 106 13.33 -1.55 -6.64
N SER A 107 14.47 -1.81 -6.02
CA SER A 107 14.60 -2.10 -4.59
C SER A 107 15.56 -1.09 -3.96
N ILE A 108 15.07 -0.33 -3.00
CA ILE A 108 15.93 0.56 -2.20
C ILE A 108 16.61 -0.29 -1.13
N LYS A 109 17.93 -0.38 -1.18
CA LYS A 109 18.73 -1.17 -0.22
C LYS A 109 19.15 -0.34 0.99
N GLU A 110 19.50 0.92 0.74
CA GLU A 110 19.99 1.84 1.76
C GLU A 110 19.68 3.27 1.30
N TYR A 111 19.37 4.15 2.21
CA TYR A 111 19.32 5.59 1.94
C TYR A 111 19.72 6.39 3.17
N ASP A 112 20.30 7.55 2.93
CA ASP A 112 20.60 8.59 3.91
C ASP A 112 20.02 9.91 3.40
N VAL A 113 19.41 10.69 4.30
CA VAL A 113 18.89 12.01 3.98
C VAL A 113 19.32 12.98 5.07
N SER A 114 20.05 14.01 4.67
CA SER A 114 20.48 15.08 5.55
C SER A 114 19.76 16.40 5.24
N VAL A 115 19.40 17.12 6.29
CA VAL A 115 18.85 18.47 6.20
C VAL A 115 19.80 19.39 6.96
N SER A 116 20.34 20.39 6.30
CA SER A 116 21.27 21.34 6.88
C SER A 116 20.85 22.79 6.58
N LYS A 117 21.14 23.68 7.49
CA LYS A 117 21.02 25.13 7.32
C LYS A 117 22.41 25.69 7.12
N ASN A 118 22.62 26.44 6.06
CA ASN A 118 23.92 27.07 5.78
C ASN A 118 24.02 28.46 6.44
N ASP A 119 25.20 29.08 6.36
CA ASP A 119 25.48 30.39 6.94
C ASP A 119 24.65 31.54 6.35
N GLN A 120 23.97 31.30 5.21
CA GLN A 120 23.03 32.23 4.57
C GLN A 120 21.59 31.99 4.94
N ASP A 121 21.33 31.25 6.01
CA ASP A 121 19.99 30.89 6.48
C ASP A 121 19.18 30.00 5.52
N LYS A 122 19.82 29.44 4.49
CA LYS A 122 19.19 28.57 3.50
C LYS A 122 19.20 27.13 3.98
N ILE A 123 18.02 26.49 3.96
CA ILE A 123 17.87 25.06 4.24
C ILE A 123 18.18 24.30 2.95
N VAL A 124 19.06 23.29 3.05
CA VAL A 124 19.42 22.38 1.96
C VAL A 124 19.19 20.96 2.42
N SER A 125 18.44 20.22 1.63
CA SER A 125 18.22 18.77 1.83
C SER A 125 18.99 17.99 0.78
N ARG A 126 19.81 17.03 1.23
CA ARG A 126 20.57 16.11 0.37
C ARG A 126 20.20 14.69 0.67
N ALA A 127 20.09 13.89 -0.37
CA ALA A 127 19.82 12.45 -0.26
C ALA A 127 20.88 11.66 -1.03
N LYS A 128 21.26 10.52 -0.44
CA LYS A 128 22.07 9.48 -1.08
C LYS A 128 21.32 8.16 -0.92
N ALA A 129 21.22 7.37 -1.98
CA ALA A 129 20.56 6.07 -1.93
C ALA A 129 21.34 5.01 -2.71
N LYS A 130 21.27 3.75 -2.23
CA LYS A 130 21.70 2.57 -2.99
C LYS A 130 20.44 1.85 -3.45
N LEU A 131 20.31 1.70 -4.75
CA LEU A 131 19.21 1.04 -5.41
C LEU A 131 19.70 -0.24 -6.08
N GLU A 132 18.80 -1.20 -6.22
CA GLU A 132 18.94 -2.32 -7.14
C GLU A 132 17.85 -2.18 -8.21
N VAL A 133 18.28 -2.11 -9.47
CA VAL A 133 17.42 -1.96 -10.64
C VAL A 133 17.79 -3.06 -11.63
N ASP A 134 16.86 -3.96 -11.93
CA ASP A 134 17.09 -5.12 -12.81
C ASP A 134 18.33 -5.96 -12.42
N GLY A 135 18.61 -6.07 -11.10
CA GLY A 135 19.75 -6.82 -10.56
C GLY A 135 21.07 -6.03 -10.50
N GLU A 136 21.13 -4.81 -11.02
CA GLU A 136 22.30 -3.93 -10.94
C GLU A 136 22.20 -2.99 -9.75
N GLN A 137 23.30 -2.80 -9.03
CA GLN A 137 23.37 -1.83 -7.94
C GLN A 137 23.77 -0.46 -8.46
N ILE A 138 22.97 0.56 -8.10
CA ILE A 138 23.18 1.95 -8.49
C ILE A 138 23.26 2.80 -7.21
N VAL A 139 24.28 3.66 -7.13
CA VAL A 139 24.37 4.70 -6.11
C VAL A 139 23.90 6.01 -6.73
N CYS A 140 22.95 6.67 -6.11
CA CYS A 140 22.37 7.91 -6.59
C CYS A 140 22.38 8.98 -5.50
N GLU A 141 22.52 10.24 -5.92
CA GLU A 141 22.57 11.41 -5.07
C GLU A 141 21.68 12.53 -5.65
N GLY A 142 21.02 13.26 -4.75
CA GLY A 142 20.14 14.35 -5.14
C GLY A 142 19.99 15.41 -4.06
N GLU A 143 19.61 16.61 -4.47
CA GLU A 143 19.26 17.73 -3.60
C GLU A 143 17.81 18.13 -3.85
N GLY A 144 17.16 18.68 -2.83
CA GLY A 144 15.77 19.13 -2.92
C GLY A 144 15.40 20.14 -1.86
N ASN A 145 14.17 20.68 -1.96
CA ASN A 145 13.63 21.66 -0.99
C ASN A 145 13.28 21.02 0.36
N GLY A 146 13.25 19.69 0.42
CA GLY A 146 12.98 18.91 1.62
C GLY A 146 13.46 17.46 1.45
N PRO A 147 13.44 16.65 2.51
CA PRO A 147 14.02 15.31 2.51
C PRO A 147 13.41 14.38 1.46
N VAL A 148 12.09 14.40 1.31
CA VAL A 148 11.39 13.56 0.32
C VAL A 148 11.74 13.99 -1.11
N HIS A 149 11.76 15.31 -1.38
CA HIS A 149 12.11 15.85 -2.70
C HIS A 149 13.58 15.56 -3.05
N ALA A 150 14.50 15.64 -2.08
CA ALA A 150 15.90 15.27 -2.30
C ALA A 150 16.06 13.80 -2.69
N LEU A 151 15.34 12.89 -2.00
CA LEU A 151 15.38 11.46 -2.31
C LEU A 151 14.71 11.15 -3.66
N ASP A 152 13.59 11.75 -3.97
CA ASP A 152 12.93 11.60 -5.27
C ASP A 152 13.83 12.07 -6.42
N ASN A 153 14.47 13.24 -6.27
CA ASN A 153 15.45 13.73 -7.23
C ASN A 153 16.66 12.81 -7.38
N ALA A 154 17.17 12.24 -6.28
CA ALA A 154 18.25 11.27 -6.34
C ALA A 154 17.87 10.07 -7.20
N ILE A 155 16.69 9.50 -6.97
CA ILE A 155 16.18 8.34 -7.71
C ILE A 155 15.97 8.70 -9.18
N ARG A 156 15.21 9.74 -9.49
CA ARG A 156 14.83 10.11 -10.86
C ARG A 156 16.01 10.45 -11.75
N LYS A 157 16.97 11.23 -11.24
CA LYS A 157 18.15 11.67 -12.03
C LYS A 157 19.09 10.53 -12.42
N ASN A 158 19.11 9.46 -11.64
CA ASN A 158 20.12 8.41 -11.78
C ASN A 158 19.55 7.10 -12.32
N VAL A 159 18.24 6.98 -12.45
CA VAL A 159 17.57 5.80 -13.00
C VAL A 159 16.93 6.16 -14.33
N THR A 160 17.75 6.27 -15.36
CA THR A 160 17.32 6.60 -16.75
C THR A 160 16.26 5.63 -17.30
N LYS A 161 16.20 4.39 -16.80
CA LYS A 161 15.15 3.43 -17.15
C LYS A 161 13.77 3.85 -16.65
N LEU A 162 13.67 4.73 -15.63
CA LEU A 162 12.38 5.25 -15.15
C LEU A 162 11.74 6.26 -16.10
N GLU A 163 12.52 6.87 -17.00
CA GLU A 163 11.97 7.77 -18.02
C GLU A 163 10.95 7.06 -18.94
N LYS A 164 11.12 5.74 -19.13
CA LYS A 164 10.16 4.93 -19.88
C LYS A 164 8.78 4.79 -19.20
N TYR A 165 8.68 5.11 -17.91
CA TYR A 165 7.46 5.00 -17.11
C TYR A 165 6.89 6.36 -16.70
N SER A 166 7.48 7.46 -17.16
CA SER A 166 7.04 8.83 -16.85
C SER A 166 5.85 9.31 -17.70
N GLU A 167 5.39 8.49 -18.63
CA GLU A 167 4.26 8.79 -19.52
C GLU A 167 2.91 8.18 -19.05
N TYR A 168 2.86 7.70 -17.79
CA TYR A 168 1.62 7.17 -17.18
C TYR A 168 1.28 7.90 -15.90
#